data_ac2ef99587a1b52b35189ca31001bfd8
#
_entry.id   ac2ef99587a1b52b35189ca31001bfd8
#
_cell.length_a   1.000
_cell.length_b   1.000
_cell.length_c   1.000
_cell.angle_alpha   90.00
_cell.angle_beta   90.00
_cell.angle_gamma   90.00
#
_symmetry.space_group_name_H-M   'P 1'
#
loop_
_entity.id
_entity.type
_entity.pdbx_description
1 polymer ?
#
loop_
_entity_poly.entity_id
_entity_poly.type
_entity_poly.pdbx_seq_one_letter_code
_entity_poly.pdbx_strand_id
1 'polypeptide(L)'
;MYLWLKALHIIAVISWMAGMLYLPRLFVYHAVAKVGSEQSETFKVMERRLLKFIINPAMTVAWLLGAWLVWSGGWLTAPWFLAKLTLVLVMSGVHGHFARIVKQFATDQNPHSQKYYRIINEIPTVLMIFIVLLATVKPF
;
A
#
# COMPACT_ATOMS: atom_id res chain seq x y z
N MET A 1 -24.09 9.43 9.99
CA MET A 1 -23.24 9.57 8.77
C MET A 1 -21.75 9.43 9.10
N TYR A 2 -21.26 10.10 10.13
CA TYR A 2 -19.84 10.04 10.53
C TYR A 2 -19.33 8.60 10.76
N LEU A 3 -20.08 7.81 11.54
CA LEU A 3 -19.66 6.43 11.85
C LEU A 3 -19.62 5.53 10.62
N TRP A 4 -20.53 5.74 9.66
CA TRP A 4 -20.53 4.96 8.41
C TRP A 4 -19.34 5.33 7.54
N LEU A 5 -19.01 6.62 7.43
CA LEU A 5 -17.85 7.07 6.65
C LEU A 5 -16.55 6.63 7.30
N LYS A 6 -16.49 6.64 8.63
CA LYS A 6 -15.33 6.11 9.36
C LYS A 6 -15.16 4.62 9.10
N ALA A 7 -16.25 3.85 9.12
CA ALA A 7 -16.20 2.41 8.84
C ALA A 7 -15.72 2.14 7.41
N LEU A 8 -16.22 2.89 6.42
CA LEU A 8 -15.77 2.77 5.03
C LEU A 8 -14.30 3.14 4.88
N HIS A 9 -13.85 4.17 5.57
CA HIS A 9 -12.45 4.57 5.59
C HIS A 9 -11.56 3.44 6.14
N ILE A 10 -11.97 2.81 7.24
CA ILE A 10 -11.24 1.70 7.84
C ILE A 10 -11.17 0.51 6.87
N ILE A 11 -12.28 0.18 6.20
CA ILE A 11 -12.31 -0.89 5.21
C ILE A 11 -11.34 -0.59 4.06
N ALA A 12 -11.35 0.65 3.57
CA ALA A 12 -10.43 1.06 2.49
C ALA A 12 -8.98 0.97 2.93
N VAL A 13 -8.66 1.39 4.14
CA VAL A 13 -7.31 1.30 4.70
C VAL A 13 -6.87 -0.15 4.83
N ILE A 14 -7.72 -1.02 5.35
CA ILE A 14 -7.42 -2.46 5.47
C ILE A 14 -7.15 -3.06 4.10
N SER A 15 -7.98 -2.76 3.12
CA SER A 15 -7.82 -3.28 1.75
C SER A 15 -6.52 -2.79 1.13
N TRP A 16 -6.19 -1.51 1.29
CA TRP A 16 -4.94 -0.93 0.79
C TRP A 16 -3.74 -1.58 1.46
N MET A 17 -3.75 -1.68 2.78
CA MET A 17 -2.63 -2.27 3.54
C MET A 17 -2.46 -3.75 3.21
N ALA A 18 -3.55 -4.51 3.10
CA ALA A 18 -3.48 -5.93 2.74
C ALA A 18 -2.84 -6.09 1.36
N GLY A 19 -3.24 -5.27 0.38
CA GLY A 19 -2.64 -5.28 -0.95
C GLY A 19 -1.17 -4.92 -0.93
N MET A 20 -0.80 -3.90 -0.16
CA MET A 20 0.59 -3.45 -0.02
C MET A 20 1.48 -4.50 0.67
N LEU A 21 0.90 -5.34 1.53
CA LEU A 21 1.64 -6.44 2.16
C LEU A 21 1.77 -7.64 1.23
N TYR A 22 0.80 -7.85 0.35
CA TYR A 22 0.78 -9.02 -0.53
C TYR A 22 1.60 -8.81 -1.81
N LEU A 23 1.53 -7.62 -2.41
CA LEU A 23 2.15 -7.33 -3.70
C LEU A 23 3.67 -7.59 -3.71
N PRO A 24 4.45 -7.10 -2.73
CA PRO A 24 5.89 -7.38 -2.73
C PRO A 24 6.23 -8.85 -2.56
N ARG A 25 5.37 -9.66 -1.96
CA ARG A 25 5.57 -11.12 -1.91
C ARG A 25 5.51 -11.73 -3.31
N LEU A 26 4.60 -11.23 -4.15
CA LEU A 26 4.55 -11.65 -5.54
C LEU A 26 5.85 -11.30 -6.27
N PHE A 27 6.42 -10.12 -5.98
CA PHE A 27 7.69 -9.71 -6.57
C PHE A 27 8.82 -10.66 -6.18
N VAL A 28 8.86 -11.10 -4.92
CA VAL A 28 9.89 -12.04 -4.44
C VAL A 28 9.87 -13.33 -5.25
N TYR A 29 8.69 -13.90 -5.47
CA TYR A 29 8.56 -15.13 -6.26
C TYR A 29 8.74 -14.89 -7.74
N HIS A 30 8.26 -13.76 -8.25
CA HIS A 30 8.39 -13.41 -9.67
C HIS A 30 9.85 -13.20 -10.06
N ALA A 31 10.67 -12.66 -9.16
CA ALA A 31 12.08 -12.38 -9.43
C ALA A 31 12.88 -13.60 -9.85
N VAL A 32 12.49 -14.80 -9.39
CA VAL A 32 13.16 -16.05 -9.72
C VAL A 32 12.44 -16.87 -10.78
N ALA A 33 11.28 -16.42 -11.24
CA ALA A 33 10.54 -17.08 -12.31
C ALA A 33 11.23 -16.82 -13.64
N LYS A 34 11.31 -17.86 -14.47
CA LYS A 34 11.92 -17.73 -15.79
C LYS A 34 11.06 -16.87 -16.70
N VAL A 35 11.68 -15.90 -17.39
CA VAL A 35 10.99 -15.02 -18.35
C VAL A 35 10.29 -15.89 -19.40
N GLY A 36 9.02 -15.55 -19.68
CA GLY A 36 8.20 -16.28 -20.66
C GLY A 36 7.60 -17.57 -20.14
N SER A 37 7.88 -17.96 -18.88
CA SER A 37 7.28 -19.15 -18.27
C SER A 37 5.82 -18.89 -17.93
N GLU A 38 5.03 -19.96 -17.80
CA GLU A 38 3.64 -19.88 -17.35
C GLU A 38 3.55 -19.22 -15.98
N GLN A 39 4.49 -19.54 -15.08
CA GLN A 39 4.57 -18.94 -13.75
C GLN A 39 4.77 -17.43 -13.82
N SER A 40 5.70 -16.95 -14.65
CA SER A 40 5.95 -15.51 -14.82
C SER A 40 4.73 -14.79 -15.38
N GLU A 41 4.09 -15.37 -16.39
CA GLU A 41 2.88 -14.77 -16.98
C GLU A 41 1.71 -14.72 -15.98
N THR A 42 1.57 -15.74 -15.15
CA THR A 42 0.57 -15.77 -14.07
C THR A 42 0.84 -14.66 -13.05
N PHE A 43 2.08 -14.48 -12.62
CA PHE A 43 2.44 -13.40 -11.69
C PHE A 43 2.15 -12.01 -12.28
N LYS A 44 2.40 -11.81 -13.56
CA LYS A 44 2.05 -10.55 -14.23
C LYS A 44 0.56 -10.23 -14.09
N VAL A 45 -0.29 -11.23 -14.31
CA VAL A 45 -1.75 -11.07 -14.19
C VAL A 45 -2.14 -10.77 -12.75
N MET A 46 -1.59 -11.51 -11.78
CA MET A 46 -1.90 -11.33 -10.36
C MET A 46 -1.48 -9.94 -9.88
N GLU A 47 -0.27 -9.51 -10.22
CA GLU A 47 0.25 -8.20 -9.83
C GLU A 47 -0.59 -7.07 -10.40
N ARG A 48 -0.92 -7.15 -11.68
CA ARG A 48 -1.72 -6.12 -12.36
C ARG A 48 -3.12 -6.02 -11.77
N ARG A 49 -3.79 -7.17 -11.57
CA ARG A 49 -5.15 -7.18 -11.02
C ARG A 49 -5.18 -6.69 -9.57
N LEU A 50 -4.22 -7.12 -8.77
CA LEU A 50 -4.14 -6.68 -7.38
C LEU A 50 -3.95 -5.16 -7.31
N LEU A 51 -3.01 -4.63 -8.08
CA LEU A 51 -2.74 -3.19 -8.10
C LEU A 51 -3.93 -2.39 -8.62
N LYS A 52 -4.47 -2.78 -9.77
CA LYS A 52 -5.49 -2.00 -10.47
C LYS A 52 -6.86 -2.07 -9.82
N PHE A 53 -7.26 -3.26 -9.32
CA PHE A 53 -8.63 -3.47 -8.86
C PHE A 53 -8.78 -3.40 -7.35
N ILE A 54 -7.70 -3.50 -6.58
CA ILE A 54 -7.75 -3.49 -5.12
C ILE A 54 -6.93 -2.34 -4.55
N ILE A 55 -5.64 -2.29 -4.85
CA ILE A 55 -4.72 -1.33 -4.20
C ILE A 55 -5.02 0.11 -4.62
N ASN A 56 -5.09 0.38 -5.92
CA ASN A 56 -5.32 1.75 -6.39
C ASN A 56 -6.69 2.30 -5.95
N PRO A 57 -7.81 1.58 -6.14
CA PRO A 57 -9.09 2.08 -5.65
C PRO A 57 -9.13 2.25 -4.13
N ALA A 58 -8.57 1.30 -3.38
CA ALA A 58 -8.56 1.36 -1.93
C ALA A 58 -7.78 2.57 -1.41
N MET A 59 -6.61 2.87 -2.00
CA MET A 59 -5.83 4.04 -1.64
C MET A 59 -6.61 5.32 -1.92
N THR A 60 -7.26 5.41 -3.08
CA THR A 60 -8.05 6.59 -3.46
C THR A 60 -9.18 6.84 -2.46
N VAL A 61 -9.94 5.80 -2.15
CA VAL A 61 -11.06 5.91 -1.18
C VAL A 61 -10.52 6.24 0.21
N ALA A 62 -9.42 5.62 0.63
CA ALA A 62 -8.81 5.89 1.94
C ALA A 62 -8.39 7.35 2.07
N TRP A 63 -7.76 7.93 1.04
CA TRP A 63 -7.36 9.33 1.03
C TRP A 63 -8.56 10.27 1.08
N LEU A 64 -9.59 10.02 0.25
CA LEU A 64 -10.77 10.88 0.18
C LEU A 64 -11.55 10.87 1.50
N LEU A 65 -11.83 9.71 2.04
CA LEU A 65 -12.55 9.59 3.31
C LEU A 65 -11.71 10.08 4.49
N GLY A 66 -10.41 9.82 4.47
CA GLY A 66 -9.49 10.29 5.49
C GLY A 66 -9.44 11.83 5.53
N ALA A 67 -9.38 12.47 4.37
CA ALA A 67 -9.40 13.92 4.27
C ALA A 67 -10.69 14.50 4.84
N TRP A 68 -11.83 13.89 4.52
CA TRP A 68 -13.12 14.32 5.04
C TRP A 68 -13.19 14.17 6.57
N LEU A 69 -12.73 13.05 7.10
CA LEU A 69 -12.73 12.80 8.54
C LEU A 69 -11.86 13.80 9.30
N VAL A 70 -10.69 14.13 8.76
CA VAL A 70 -9.79 15.12 9.35
C VAL A 70 -10.44 16.49 9.35
N TRP A 71 -11.03 16.89 8.24
CA TRP A 71 -11.68 18.19 8.12
C TRP A 71 -12.87 18.30 9.09
N SER A 72 -13.73 17.28 9.14
CA SER A 72 -14.91 17.29 10.01
C SER A 72 -14.55 17.16 11.49
N GLY A 73 -13.45 16.49 11.81
CA GLY A 73 -12.96 16.30 13.18
C GLY A 73 -12.06 17.41 13.71
N GLY A 74 -11.60 18.31 12.84
CA GLY A 74 -10.73 19.41 13.25
C GLY A 74 -9.33 18.98 13.65
N TRP A 75 -8.80 17.90 13.07
CA TRP A 75 -7.52 17.30 13.49
C TRP A 75 -6.30 17.82 12.71
N LEU A 76 -6.46 18.84 11.87
CA LEU A 76 -5.39 19.30 10.97
C LEU A 76 -4.11 19.73 11.71
N THR A 77 -4.23 20.23 12.93
CA THR A 77 -3.09 20.71 13.73
C THR A 77 -2.65 19.73 14.81
N ALA A 78 -3.31 18.57 14.93
CA ALA A 78 -2.94 17.59 15.94
C ALA A 78 -1.59 16.95 15.63
N PRO A 79 -0.63 16.91 16.59
CA PRO A 79 0.69 16.33 16.32
C PRO A 79 0.65 14.88 15.89
N TRP A 80 -0.20 14.06 16.51
CA TRP A 80 -0.34 12.65 16.14
C TRP A 80 -0.83 12.49 14.70
N PHE A 81 -1.71 13.40 14.26
CA PHE A 81 -2.21 13.37 12.89
C PHE A 81 -1.11 13.75 11.91
N LEU A 82 -0.31 14.78 12.21
CA LEU A 82 0.78 15.19 11.33
C LEU A 82 1.83 14.10 11.18
N ALA A 83 2.17 13.39 12.26
CA ALA A 83 3.06 12.24 12.19
C ALA A 83 2.47 11.11 11.35
N LYS A 84 1.19 10.80 11.55
CA LYS A 84 0.48 9.79 10.76
C LYS A 84 0.45 10.17 9.28
N LEU A 85 0.14 11.44 8.99
CA LEU A 85 0.09 11.93 7.60
C LEU A 85 1.44 11.75 6.91
N THR A 86 2.54 12.05 7.59
CA THR A 86 3.89 11.84 7.05
C THR A 86 4.09 10.38 6.67
N LEU A 87 3.73 9.45 7.55
CA LEU A 87 3.85 8.02 7.28
C LEU A 87 2.95 7.55 6.14
N VAL A 88 1.74 8.10 6.04
CA VAL A 88 0.81 7.78 4.95
C VAL A 88 1.36 8.30 3.61
N LEU A 89 1.99 9.46 3.61
CA LEU A 89 2.66 9.98 2.41
C LEU A 89 3.81 9.06 1.98
N VAL A 90 4.62 8.57 2.94
CA VAL A 90 5.68 7.60 2.66
C VAL A 90 5.09 6.31 2.10
N MET A 91 4.00 5.81 2.69
CA MET A 91 3.31 4.61 2.20
C MET A 91 2.80 4.81 0.76
N SER A 92 2.27 5.99 0.45
CA SER A 92 1.82 6.33 -0.91
C SER A 92 2.99 6.36 -1.89
N GLY A 93 4.16 6.82 -1.46
CA GLY A 93 5.39 6.75 -2.23
C GLY A 93 5.82 5.32 -2.51
N VAL A 94 5.76 4.46 -1.50
CA VAL A 94 6.04 3.02 -1.65
C VAL A 94 5.05 2.39 -2.64
N HIS A 95 3.77 2.75 -2.56
CA HIS A 95 2.75 2.32 -3.51
C HIS A 95 3.15 2.68 -4.95
N GLY A 96 3.60 3.92 -5.17
CA GLY A 96 4.06 4.35 -6.49
C GLY A 96 5.26 3.55 -6.98
N HIS A 97 6.19 3.25 -6.09
CA HIS A 97 7.34 2.40 -6.40
C HIS A 97 6.91 0.98 -6.79
N PHE A 98 5.97 0.41 -6.06
CA PHE A 98 5.43 -0.92 -6.38
C PHE A 98 4.71 -0.92 -7.73
N ALA A 99 3.95 0.13 -8.03
CA ALA A 99 3.30 0.28 -9.34
C ALA A 99 4.34 0.28 -10.47
N ARG A 100 5.46 0.95 -10.26
CA ARG A 100 6.58 0.95 -11.20
C ARG A 100 7.18 -0.44 -11.38
N ILE A 101 7.34 -1.19 -10.29
CA ILE A 101 7.85 -2.57 -10.36
C ILE A 101 6.88 -3.46 -11.14
N VAL A 102 5.57 -3.31 -10.95
CA VAL A 102 4.57 -4.06 -11.72
C VAL A 102 4.76 -3.80 -13.21
N LYS A 103 4.97 -2.55 -13.61
CA LYS A 103 5.23 -2.20 -15.01
C LYS A 103 6.52 -2.83 -15.52
N GLN A 104 7.57 -2.85 -14.71
CA GLN A 104 8.85 -3.44 -15.10
C GLN A 104 8.70 -4.94 -15.34
N PHE A 105 8.04 -5.66 -14.45
CA PHE A 105 7.77 -7.09 -14.63
C PHE A 105 6.87 -7.35 -15.85
N ALA A 106 5.89 -6.49 -16.10
CA ALA A 106 5.00 -6.64 -17.25
C ALA A 106 5.75 -6.62 -18.58
N THR A 107 6.90 -5.93 -18.65
CA THR A 107 7.76 -5.88 -19.83
C THR A 107 8.99 -6.79 -19.69
N ASP A 108 8.95 -7.75 -18.79
CA ASP A 108 10.02 -8.72 -18.53
C ASP A 108 11.32 -8.09 -18.04
N GLN A 109 11.24 -6.90 -17.46
CA GLN A 109 12.38 -6.25 -16.83
C GLN A 109 12.43 -6.64 -15.35
N ASN A 110 13.63 -6.97 -14.87
CA ASN A 110 13.84 -7.31 -13.47
C ASN A 110 15.19 -6.74 -13.03
N PRO A 111 15.24 -5.42 -12.76
CA PRO A 111 16.50 -4.74 -12.44
C PRO A 111 17.04 -5.03 -11.04
N HIS A 112 16.25 -5.68 -10.19
CA HIS A 112 16.60 -5.90 -8.79
C HIS A 112 16.73 -7.39 -8.48
N SER A 113 17.51 -7.71 -7.43
CA SER A 113 17.64 -9.07 -6.93
C SER A 113 16.44 -9.50 -6.10
N GLN A 114 16.27 -10.79 -5.89
CA GLN A 114 15.25 -11.32 -4.99
C GLN A 114 15.41 -10.76 -3.58
N LYS A 115 16.64 -10.57 -3.12
CA LYS A 115 16.93 -9.98 -1.81
C LYS A 115 16.36 -8.56 -1.70
N TYR A 116 16.46 -7.77 -2.76
CA TYR A 116 15.88 -6.42 -2.80
C TYR A 116 14.37 -6.46 -2.55
N TYR A 117 13.66 -7.36 -3.23
CA TYR A 117 12.21 -7.49 -3.06
C TYR A 117 11.82 -7.99 -1.67
N ARG A 118 12.64 -8.85 -1.07
CA ARG A 118 12.43 -9.28 0.32
C ARG A 118 12.57 -8.14 1.31
N ILE A 119 13.53 -7.25 1.07
CA ILE A 119 13.73 -6.07 1.93
C ILE A 119 12.55 -5.11 1.79
N ILE A 120 12.14 -4.77 0.58
CA ILE A 120 11.03 -3.84 0.38
C ILE A 120 9.69 -4.42 0.84
N ASN A 121 9.57 -5.74 0.97
CA ASN A 121 8.38 -6.39 1.52
C ASN A 121 8.16 -6.00 2.99
N GLU A 122 9.23 -5.68 3.71
CA GLU A 122 9.13 -5.30 5.12
C GLU A 122 8.69 -3.85 5.32
N ILE A 123 8.92 -2.98 4.34
CA ILE A 123 8.63 -1.54 4.48
C ILE A 123 7.14 -1.27 4.75
N PRO A 124 6.19 -1.81 3.98
CA PRO A 124 4.77 -1.57 4.27
C PRO A 124 4.35 -2.11 5.64
N THR A 125 4.91 -3.23 6.08
CA THR A 125 4.60 -3.81 7.38
C THR A 125 4.98 -2.86 8.50
N VAL A 126 6.20 -2.32 8.47
CA VAL A 126 6.69 -1.37 9.49
C VAL A 126 5.85 -0.09 9.46
N LEU A 127 5.60 0.45 8.27
CA LEU A 127 4.78 1.65 8.12
C LEU A 127 3.36 1.44 8.66
N MET A 128 2.75 0.30 8.36
CA MET A 128 1.41 -0.03 8.82
C MET A 128 1.35 -0.05 10.36
N ILE A 129 2.32 -0.69 11.00
CA ILE A 129 2.37 -0.77 12.45
C ILE A 129 2.37 0.63 13.06
N PHE A 130 3.24 1.52 12.60
CA PHE A 130 3.33 2.87 13.13
C PHE A 130 2.09 3.71 12.80
N ILE A 131 1.54 3.59 11.60
CA ILE A 131 0.32 4.31 11.20
C ILE A 131 -0.84 3.93 12.12
N VAL A 132 -1.05 2.64 12.34
CA VAL A 132 -2.14 2.14 13.18
C VAL A 132 -1.95 2.59 14.63
N LEU A 133 -0.73 2.52 15.15
CA LEU A 133 -0.43 2.96 16.50
C LEU A 133 -0.73 4.46 16.69
N LEU A 134 -0.32 5.29 15.74
CA LEU A 134 -0.58 6.72 15.81
C LEU A 134 -2.06 7.04 15.73
N ALA A 135 -2.81 6.32 14.89
CA ALA A 135 -4.23 6.55 14.74
C ALA A 135 -5.05 6.09 15.94
N THR A 136 -4.61 5.02 16.61
CA THR A 136 -5.35 4.38 17.71
C THR A 136 -4.94 4.92 19.06
N VAL A 137 -3.62 4.95 19.33
CA VAL A 137 -3.08 5.37 20.65
C VAL A 137 -3.05 6.89 20.77
N LYS A 138 -2.75 7.59 19.67
CA LYS A 138 -2.64 9.05 19.62
C LYS A 138 -1.74 9.58 20.75
N PRO A 139 -0.45 9.16 20.76
CA PRO A 139 0.43 9.38 21.91
C PRO A 139 0.75 10.85 22.19
N PHE A 140 0.46 11.75 21.29
CA PHE A 140 0.65 13.21 21.47
C PHE A 140 -0.38 14.01 20.66
#